data_36927510a127b522f7b9a001e21dd033
#
_entry.id   36927510a127b522f7b9a001e21dd033
#
_cell.length_a   1.000
_cell.length_b   1.000
_cell.length_c   1.000
_cell.angle_alpha   90.00
_cell.angle_beta   90.00
_cell.angle_gamma   90.00
#
_symmetry.space_group_name_H-M   'P 1'
#
loop_
_entity.id
_entity.type
_entity.pdbx_description
1 polymer ?
#
loop_
_entity_poly.entity_id
_entity_poly.type
_entity_poly.pdbx_seq_one_letter_code
_entity_poly.pdbx_strand_id
1 'polypeptide(L)'
;MTVYKFAGFWRRLVAFMIDSTMVTIVFVVLCVIAGLAFFFGAMSANNSALLNDLVKPKGFSSVVFLMLVLYIAINIAYFTYFHGTTGRTPGKMLLGLQVYCADGTEVSFGIAFLRAVGYLVSSLLLTIPLGFIWAAFDKKKQSWHDKIAGTVVIIKEQENESAGLSIPDPAPVAIVAPHDRGYDEPAVDPLLAAT
;
A
#
# COMPACT_ATOMS: atom_id res chain seq x y z
N MET A 1 16.54 -19.64 11.35
CA MET A 1 15.37 -19.39 10.47
C MET A 1 14.51 -18.35 11.16
N THR A 2 14.48 -17.15 10.63
CA THR A 2 13.61 -16.06 11.13
C THR A 2 12.19 -16.33 10.67
N VAL A 3 11.28 -16.63 11.58
CA VAL A 3 9.87 -16.86 11.27
C VAL A 3 9.17 -15.52 11.21
N TYR A 4 8.80 -15.07 9.99
CA TYR A 4 8.06 -13.83 9.82
C TYR A 4 6.56 -14.06 9.98
N LYS A 5 5.91 -13.19 10.75
CA LYS A 5 4.47 -13.21 10.98
C LYS A 5 3.76 -12.32 9.96
N PHE A 6 2.77 -12.84 9.24
CA PHE A 6 1.97 -12.03 8.33
C PHE A 6 1.17 -10.96 9.09
N ALA A 7 1.14 -9.74 8.53
CA ALA A 7 0.39 -8.64 9.12
C ALA A 7 -1.12 -8.89 9.03
N GLY A 8 -1.81 -8.72 10.14
CA GLY A 8 -3.27 -8.80 10.19
C GLY A 8 -3.95 -7.61 9.48
N PHE A 9 -5.24 -7.78 9.18
CA PHE A 9 -6.09 -6.77 8.53
C PHE A 9 -6.02 -5.40 9.21
N TRP A 10 -6.24 -5.32 10.53
CA TRP A 10 -6.32 -4.07 11.27
C TRP A 10 -5.05 -3.22 11.20
N ARG A 11 -3.88 -3.85 11.34
CA ARG A 11 -2.60 -3.14 11.24
C ARG A 11 -2.39 -2.52 9.86
N ARG A 12 -2.78 -3.23 8.80
CA ARG A 12 -2.68 -2.73 7.42
C ARG A 12 -3.65 -1.60 7.16
N LEU A 13 -4.90 -1.71 7.68
CA LEU A 13 -5.91 -0.68 7.54
C LEU A 13 -5.48 0.61 8.24
N VAL A 14 -5.00 0.53 9.49
CA VAL A 14 -4.51 1.69 10.23
C VAL A 14 -3.30 2.33 9.52
N ALA A 15 -2.34 1.53 9.02
CA ALA A 15 -1.23 2.05 8.22
C ALA A 15 -1.71 2.82 7.00
N PHE A 16 -2.66 2.24 6.25
CA PHE A 16 -3.24 2.87 5.07
C PHE A 16 -3.99 4.17 5.41
N MET A 17 -4.74 4.20 6.51
CA MET A 17 -5.43 5.41 6.97
C MET A 17 -4.44 6.54 7.31
N ILE A 18 -3.35 6.22 8.00
CA ILE A 18 -2.28 7.19 8.31
C ILE A 18 -1.69 7.74 7.01
N ASP A 19 -1.27 6.87 6.09
CA ASP A 19 -0.70 7.27 4.80
C ASP A 19 -1.68 8.11 3.98
N SER A 20 -2.93 7.69 3.88
CA SER A 20 -3.99 8.40 3.14
C SER A 20 -4.27 9.78 3.74
N THR A 21 -4.27 9.90 5.07
CA THR A 21 -4.43 11.19 5.76
C THR A 21 -3.25 12.12 5.46
N MET A 22 -2.01 11.62 5.51
CA MET A 22 -0.83 12.41 5.18
C MET A 22 -0.89 12.94 3.73
N VAL A 23 -1.19 12.07 2.77
CA VAL A 23 -1.32 12.47 1.35
C VAL A 23 -2.45 13.49 1.17
N THR A 24 -3.58 13.30 1.83
CA THR A 24 -4.72 14.21 1.76
C THR A 24 -4.37 15.58 2.34
N ILE A 25 -3.68 15.65 3.48
CA ILE A 25 -3.23 16.92 4.05
C ILE A 25 -2.31 17.66 3.09
N VAL A 26 -1.30 16.99 2.52
CA VAL A 26 -0.40 17.58 1.53
C VAL A 26 -1.17 18.10 0.32
N PHE A 27 -2.11 17.31 -0.20
CA PHE A 27 -2.94 17.70 -1.33
C PHE A 27 -3.79 18.94 -1.02
N VAL A 28 -4.44 18.99 0.15
CA VAL A 28 -5.26 20.15 0.57
C VAL A 28 -4.40 21.41 0.71
N VAL A 29 -3.21 21.31 1.30
CA VAL A 29 -2.27 22.44 1.41
C VAL A 29 -1.88 22.95 0.03
N LEU A 30 -1.55 22.06 -0.91
CA LEU A 30 -1.23 22.44 -2.30
C LEU A 30 -2.42 23.12 -2.99
N CYS A 31 -3.63 22.61 -2.79
CA CYS A 31 -4.86 23.22 -3.33
C CYS A 31 -5.10 24.62 -2.76
N VAL A 32 -4.88 24.82 -1.46
CA VAL A 32 -5.02 26.14 -0.82
C VAL A 32 -4.00 27.12 -1.38
N ILE A 33 -2.72 26.71 -1.46
CA ILE A 33 -1.66 27.59 -2.02
C ILE A 33 -1.97 27.94 -3.49
N ALA A 34 -2.34 26.96 -4.30
CA ALA A 34 -2.69 27.18 -5.70
C ALA A 34 -3.94 28.08 -5.85
N GLY A 35 -4.94 27.87 -5.03
CA GLY A 35 -6.16 28.70 -4.99
C GLY A 35 -5.88 30.14 -4.62
N LEU A 36 -5.06 30.38 -3.59
CA LEU A 36 -4.64 31.73 -3.19
C LEU A 36 -3.81 32.39 -4.30
N ALA A 37 -2.84 31.69 -4.87
CA ALA A 37 -2.01 32.22 -5.96
C ALA A 37 -2.88 32.60 -7.18
N PHE A 38 -3.84 31.75 -7.52
CA PHE A 38 -4.80 32.04 -8.59
C PHE A 38 -5.67 33.26 -8.27
N PHE A 39 -6.22 33.34 -7.06
CA PHE A 39 -7.07 34.43 -6.60
C PHE A 39 -6.34 35.80 -6.67
N PHE A 40 -5.14 35.87 -6.09
CA PHE A 40 -4.32 37.09 -6.11
C PHE A 40 -3.87 37.43 -7.53
N GLY A 41 -3.52 36.44 -8.36
CA GLY A 41 -3.19 36.65 -9.77
C GLY A 41 -4.37 37.22 -10.58
N ALA A 42 -5.57 36.68 -10.37
CA ALA A 42 -6.79 37.18 -11.04
C ALA A 42 -7.17 38.62 -10.62
N MET A 43 -7.00 38.93 -9.33
CA MET A 43 -7.23 40.28 -8.83
C MET A 43 -6.22 41.30 -9.39
N SER A 44 -4.93 40.92 -9.42
CA SER A 44 -3.87 41.79 -9.95
C SER A 44 -4.01 42.04 -11.44
N ALA A 45 -4.47 41.06 -12.21
CA ALA A 45 -4.69 41.16 -13.63
C ALA A 45 -6.02 41.87 -14.01
N ASN A 46 -6.83 42.29 -13.03
CA ASN A 46 -8.18 42.84 -13.20
C ASN A 46 -9.07 41.99 -14.14
N ASN A 47 -8.90 40.68 -14.12
CA ASN A 47 -9.48 39.72 -15.04
C ASN A 47 -10.70 38.99 -14.43
N SER A 48 -11.77 39.78 -14.24
CA SER A 48 -13.04 39.26 -13.72
C SER A 48 -13.71 38.22 -14.65
N ALA A 49 -13.34 38.20 -15.92
CA ALA A 49 -13.86 37.24 -16.89
C ALA A 49 -13.40 35.78 -16.54
N LEU A 50 -12.14 35.59 -16.15
CA LEU A 50 -11.62 34.28 -15.71
C LEU A 50 -12.36 33.75 -14.49
N LEU A 51 -12.61 34.59 -13.49
CA LEU A 51 -13.36 34.21 -12.29
C LEU A 51 -14.80 33.82 -12.64
N ASN A 52 -15.46 34.59 -13.51
CA ASN A 52 -16.81 34.29 -13.96
C ASN A 52 -16.88 32.98 -14.75
N ASP A 53 -15.87 32.67 -15.58
CA ASP A 53 -15.84 31.43 -16.36
C ASP A 53 -15.63 30.18 -15.48
N LEU A 54 -14.87 30.29 -14.40
CA LEU A 54 -14.69 29.20 -13.44
C LEU A 54 -15.95 28.89 -12.62
N VAL A 55 -16.77 29.92 -12.36
CA VAL A 55 -18.03 29.73 -11.62
C VAL A 55 -19.12 29.10 -12.50
N LYS A 56 -18.98 29.19 -13.83
CA LYS A 56 -19.90 28.48 -14.74
C LYS A 56 -19.80 26.96 -14.56
N PRO A 57 -20.91 26.21 -14.74
CA PRO A 57 -20.92 24.76 -14.52
C PRO A 57 -19.83 24.00 -15.29
N LYS A 58 -19.51 24.40 -16.52
CA LYS A 58 -18.43 23.79 -17.31
C LYS A 58 -17.04 24.06 -16.72
N GLY A 59 -16.75 25.28 -16.29
CA GLY A 59 -15.48 25.65 -15.67
C GLY A 59 -15.28 24.95 -14.38
N PHE A 60 -16.29 24.95 -13.50
CA PHE A 60 -16.28 24.25 -12.24
C PHE A 60 -16.01 22.73 -12.39
N SER A 61 -16.74 22.08 -13.31
CA SER A 61 -16.57 20.64 -13.59
C SER A 61 -15.15 20.33 -14.08
N SER A 62 -14.56 21.18 -14.92
CA SER A 62 -13.19 21.00 -15.42
C SER A 62 -12.16 21.12 -14.31
N VAL A 63 -12.31 22.08 -13.39
CA VAL A 63 -11.42 22.23 -12.23
C VAL A 63 -11.53 21.02 -11.30
N VAL A 64 -12.74 20.56 -10.98
CA VAL A 64 -12.94 19.37 -10.14
C VAL A 64 -12.32 18.13 -10.79
N PHE A 65 -12.49 17.95 -12.08
CA PHE A 65 -11.86 16.83 -12.80
C PHE A 65 -10.34 16.90 -12.76
N LEU A 66 -9.76 18.07 -13.00
CA LEU A 66 -8.30 18.26 -12.89
C LEU A 66 -7.78 17.96 -11.49
N MET A 67 -8.46 18.44 -10.44
CA MET A 67 -8.12 18.17 -9.05
C MET A 67 -8.18 16.67 -8.73
N LEU A 68 -9.20 15.97 -9.24
CA LEU A 68 -9.33 14.52 -9.08
C LEU A 68 -8.15 13.77 -9.73
N VAL A 69 -7.81 14.12 -10.98
CA VAL A 69 -6.68 13.52 -11.69
C VAL A 69 -5.37 13.79 -10.95
N LEU A 70 -5.15 15.00 -10.47
CA LEU A 70 -3.97 15.37 -9.70
C LEU A 70 -3.90 14.59 -8.38
N TYR A 71 -5.00 14.46 -7.66
CA TYR A 71 -5.08 13.68 -6.42
C TYR A 71 -4.71 12.20 -6.66
N ILE A 72 -5.24 11.60 -7.71
CA ILE A 72 -4.94 10.24 -8.12
C ILE A 72 -3.44 10.10 -8.46
N ALA A 73 -2.90 11.03 -9.24
CA ALA A 73 -1.48 11.00 -9.62
C ALA A 73 -0.55 11.10 -8.41
N ILE A 74 -0.86 11.99 -7.46
CA ILE A 74 -0.07 12.12 -6.20
C ILE A 74 -0.14 10.82 -5.39
N ASN A 75 -1.31 10.20 -5.27
CA ASN A 75 -1.45 8.92 -4.57
C ASN A 75 -0.60 7.81 -5.22
N ILE A 76 -0.70 7.65 -6.56
CA ILE A 76 0.11 6.65 -7.28
C ILE A 76 1.59 6.92 -7.07
N ALA A 77 2.04 8.17 -7.24
CA ALA A 77 3.44 8.53 -7.08
C ALA A 77 3.94 8.25 -5.66
N TYR A 78 3.18 8.63 -4.64
CA TYR A 78 3.50 8.40 -3.23
C TYR A 78 3.68 6.91 -2.93
N PHE A 79 2.67 6.10 -3.23
CA PHE A 79 2.73 4.67 -2.91
C PHE A 79 3.78 3.93 -3.76
N THR A 80 3.95 4.30 -5.03
CA THR A 80 4.99 3.71 -5.89
C THR A 80 6.38 4.03 -5.37
N TYR A 81 6.64 5.30 -5.03
CA TYR A 81 7.94 5.73 -4.54
C TYR A 81 8.33 5.01 -3.24
N PHE A 82 7.47 5.05 -2.22
CA PHE A 82 7.80 4.44 -0.93
C PHE A 82 7.89 2.91 -0.97
N HIS A 83 7.02 2.25 -1.73
CA HIS A 83 7.12 0.80 -1.88
C HIS A 83 8.32 0.38 -2.74
N GLY A 84 8.67 1.15 -3.76
CA GLY A 84 9.80 0.83 -4.66
C GLY A 84 11.17 1.14 -4.06
N THR A 85 11.26 2.08 -3.10
CA THR A 85 12.55 2.47 -2.48
C THR A 85 12.83 1.71 -1.19
N THR A 86 11.83 1.59 -0.32
CA THR A 86 12.00 1.07 1.06
C THR A 86 11.15 -0.15 1.36
N GLY A 87 10.28 -0.56 0.44
CA GLY A 87 9.30 -1.63 0.67
C GLY A 87 8.21 -1.29 1.70
N ARG A 88 8.16 -0.05 2.19
CA ARG A 88 7.22 0.37 3.25
C ARG A 88 6.92 1.86 3.17
N THR A 89 5.68 2.23 3.45
CA THR A 89 5.25 3.62 3.59
C THR A 89 5.46 4.14 5.01
N PRO A 90 5.47 5.46 5.25
CA PRO A 90 5.55 6.03 6.59
C PRO A 90 4.54 5.44 7.57
N GLY A 91 3.27 5.28 7.20
CA GLY A 91 2.27 4.63 8.04
C GLY A 91 2.59 3.17 8.36
N LYS A 92 3.17 2.44 7.40
CA LYS A 92 3.65 1.06 7.62
C LYS A 92 4.89 1.01 8.50
N MET A 93 5.79 2.00 8.38
CA MET A 93 6.98 2.12 9.24
C MET A 93 6.57 2.27 10.71
N LEU A 94 5.58 3.12 11.00
CA LEU A 94 5.07 3.33 12.37
C LEU A 94 4.50 2.06 13.01
N LEU A 95 3.97 1.14 12.20
CA LEU A 95 3.36 -0.11 12.67
C LEU A 95 4.29 -1.34 12.54
N GLY A 96 5.56 -1.13 12.17
CA GLY A 96 6.53 -2.19 11.97
C GLY A 96 6.19 -3.14 10.83
N LEU A 97 5.56 -2.63 9.75
CA LEU A 97 5.14 -3.42 8.59
C LEU A 97 6.12 -3.25 7.44
N GLN A 98 6.40 -4.35 6.74
CA GLN A 98 7.21 -4.35 5.53
C GLN A 98 6.58 -5.23 4.46
N VAL A 99 6.74 -4.81 3.20
CA VAL A 99 6.23 -5.50 2.02
C VAL A 99 7.37 -6.22 1.33
N TYR A 100 7.12 -7.48 0.97
CA TYR A 100 8.01 -8.30 0.16
C TYR A 100 7.20 -8.94 -0.98
N CYS A 101 7.90 -9.37 -2.02
CA CYS A 101 7.31 -10.26 -3.00
C CYS A 101 7.02 -11.63 -2.36
N ALA A 102 6.09 -12.39 -2.93
CA ALA A 102 5.71 -13.71 -2.41
C ALA A 102 6.86 -14.74 -2.45
N ASP A 103 7.89 -14.50 -3.25
CA ASP A 103 9.13 -15.26 -3.36
C ASP A 103 10.22 -14.83 -2.35
N GLY A 104 9.93 -13.81 -1.51
CA GLY A 104 10.86 -13.28 -0.52
C GLY A 104 11.79 -12.18 -1.02
N THR A 105 11.72 -11.80 -2.29
CA THR A 105 12.52 -10.72 -2.85
C THR A 105 11.96 -9.34 -2.49
N GLU A 106 12.79 -8.30 -2.62
CA GLU A 106 12.35 -6.92 -2.42
C GLU A 106 11.40 -6.46 -3.54
N VAL A 107 10.55 -5.49 -3.21
CA VAL A 107 9.56 -4.97 -4.14
C VAL A 107 10.24 -4.03 -5.14
N SER A 108 10.20 -4.38 -6.43
CA SER A 108 10.67 -3.49 -7.51
C SER A 108 9.69 -2.34 -7.76
N PHE A 109 10.16 -1.26 -8.42
CA PHE A 109 9.30 -0.12 -8.79
C PHE A 109 8.10 -0.52 -9.65
N GLY A 110 8.25 -1.50 -10.55
CA GLY A 110 7.15 -2.00 -11.38
C GLY A 110 6.06 -2.69 -10.54
N ILE A 111 6.47 -3.51 -9.58
CA ILE A 111 5.55 -4.18 -8.64
C ILE A 111 4.91 -3.14 -7.70
N ALA A 112 5.68 -2.14 -7.24
CA ALA A 112 5.17 -1.04 -6.44
C ALA A 112 4.09 -0.23 -7.17
N PHE A 113 4.30 0.04 -8.46
CA PHE A 113 3.32 0.71 -9.31
C PHE A 113 2.04 -0.13 -9.50
N LEU A 114 2.16 -1.43 -9.80
CA LEU A 114 1.01 -2.34 -9.87
C LEU A 114 0.22 -2.36 -8.57
N ARG A 115 0.89 -2.33 -7.42
CA ARG A 115 0.24 -2.20 -6.10
C ARG A 115 -0.52 -0.88 -5.97
N ALA A 116 0.11 0.23 -6.37
CA ALA A 116 -0.51 1.56 -6.29
C ALA A 116 -1.78 1.64 -7.16
N VAL A 117 -1.75 1.10 -8.37
CA VAL A 117 -2.94 0.96 -9.23
C VAL A 117 -3.97 0.04 -8.58
N GLY A 118 -3.55 -1.07 -7.97
CA GLY A 118 -4.42 -1.98 -7.23
C GLY A 118 -5.13 -1.32 -6.03
N TYR A 119 -4.49 -0.35 -5.35
CA TYR A 119 -5.15 0.47 -4.31
C TYR A 119 -6.28 1.31 -4.90
N LEU A 120 -6.07 1.92 -6.07
CA LEU A 120 -7.14 2.67 -6.76
C LEU A 120 -8.31 1.79 -7.11
N VAL A 121 -8.06 0.63 -7.71
CA VAL A 121 -9.12 -0.33 -8.04
C VAL A 121 -9.88 -0.76 -6.78
N SER A 122 -9.16 -1.03 -5.69
CA SER A 122 -9.75 -1.44 -4.41
C SER A 122 -10.56 -0.32 -3.73
N SER A 123 -10.22 0.95 -3.96
CA SER A 123 -10.91 2.11 -3.37
C SER A 123 -12.01 2.66 -4.26
N LEU A 124 -11.89 2.53 -5.59
CA LEU A 124 -12.85 3.08 -6.56
C LEU A 124 -14.08 2.16 -6.73
N LEU A 125 -13.86 0.83 -6.67
CA LEU A 125 -14.95 -0.13 -6.91
C LEU A 125 -15.95 -0.20 -5.77
N LEU A 126 -15.54 0.18 -4.55
CA LEU A 126 -16.41 0.11 -3.38
C LEU A 126 -15.97 1.16 -2.36
N THR A 127 -16.87 2.05 -2.01
CA THR A 127 -16.76 3.05 -0.94
C THR A 127 -16.31 2.45 0.41
N ILE A 128 -16.29 1.13 0.52
CA ILE A 128 -15.80 0.32 1.63
C ILE A 128 -14.50 -0.38 1.20
N PRO A 129 -13.44 -0.42 2.02
CA PRO A 129 -12.16 -1.05 1.67
C PRO A 129 -12.26 -2.59 1.63
N LEU A 130 -13.17 -3.14 0.81
CA LEU A 130 -13.40 -4.59 0.69
C LEU A 130 -12.14 -5.33 0.25
N GLY A 131 -11.30 -4.71 -0.56
CA GLY A 131 -10.02 -5.29 -0.95
C GLY A 131 -9.10 -5.57 0.25
N PHE A 132 -9.21 -4.77 1.32
CA PHE A 132 -8.48 -5.02 2.57
C PHE A 132 -9.17 -6.06 3.46
N ILE A 133 -10.52 -6.10 3.47
CA ILE A 133 -11.31 -7.08 4.26
C ILE A 133 -10.97 -8.49 3.80
N TRP A 134 -10.75 -8.70 2.50
CA TRP A 134 -10.34 -9.99 1.96
C TRP A 134 -9.09 -10.58 2.64
N ALA A 135 -8.16 -9.72 3.05
CA ALA A 135 -6.96 -10.16 3.78
C ALA A 135 -7.26 -10.80 5.15
N ALA A 136 -8.45 -10.59 5.73
CA ALA A 136 -8.85 -11.25 6.98
C ALA A 136 -9.16 -12.73 6.77
N PHE A 137 -9.64 -13.10 5.58
CA PHE A 137 -10.08 -14.45 5.23
C PHE A 137 -9.03 -15.24 4.44
N ASP A 138 -8.02 -14.58 3.87
CA ASP A 138 -7.01 -15.23 3.06
C ASP A 138 -5.95 -15.94 3.91
N LYS A 139 -5.51 -17.14 3.50
CA LYS A 139 -4.50 -17.94 4.22
C LYS A 139 -3.15 -17.21 4.36
N LYS A 140 -2.73 -16.47 3.32
CA LYS A 140 -1.52 -15.64 3.32
C LYS A 140 -1.78 -14.19 3.75
N LYS A 141 -3.01 -13.90 4.22
CA LYS A 141 -3.46 -12.56 4.60
C LYS A 141 -3.22 -11.51 3.51
N GLN A 142 -3.36 -11.89 2.23
CA GLN A 142 -3.18 -11.00 1.10
C GLN A 142 -4.48 -10.28 0.77
N SER A 143 -4.39 -8.95 0.60
CA SER A 143 -5.45 -8.13 0.01
C SER A 143 -5.47 -8.28 -1.52
N TRP A 144 -6.49 -7.75 -2.19
CA TRP A 144 -6.59 -7.85 -3.65
C TRP A 144 -5.40 -7.21 -4.37
N HIS A 145 -4.98 -6.02 -3.94
CA HIS A 145 -3.79 -5.37 -4.49
C HIS A 145 -2.49 -6.15 -4.21
N ASP A 146 -2.41 -6.88 -3.08
CA ASP A 146 -1.28 -7.76 -2.80
C ASP A 146 -1.27 -8.97 -3.75
N LYS A 147 -2.45 -9.54 -4.05
CA LYS A 147 -2.57 -10.67 -5.00
C LYS A 147 -2.25 -10.27 -6.43
N ILE A 148 -2.73 -9.09 -6.87
CA ILE A 148 -2.44 -8.55 -8.21
C ILE A 148 -0.93 -8.34 -8.39
N ALA A 149 -0.24 -7.85 -7.37
CA ALA A 149 1.18 -7.56 -7.41
C ALA A 149 2.08 -8.73 -6.95
N GLY A 150 1.52 -9.87 -6.55
CA GLY A 150 2.30 -11.02 -6.05
C GLY A 150 3.09 -10.72 -4.78
N THR A 151 2.56 -9.91 -3.86
CA THR A 151 3.27 -9.44 -2.66
C THR A 151 2.62 -9.90 -1.37
N VAL A 152 3.38 -9.85 -0.28
CA VAL A 152 2.93 -10.15 1.09
C VAL A 152 3.39 -9.03 2.03
N VAL A 153 2.65 -8.83 3.13
CA VAL A 153 3.03 -7.86 4.16
C VAL A 153 3.35 -8.63 5.44
N ILE A 154 4.55 -8.42 5.94
CA ILE A 154 5.04 -9.04 7.18
C ILE A 154 5.20 -8.01 8.28
N ILE A 155 5.19 -8.48 9.51
CA ILE A 155 5.56 -7.70 10.69
C ILE A 155 7.05 -7.90 10.88
N LYS A 156 7.84 -6.81 10.76
CA LYS A 156 9.23 -6.82 11.17
C LYS A 156 9.24 -6.60 12.68
N GLU A 157 9.49 -7.64 13.47
CA GLU A 157 9.81 -7.43 14.88
C GLU A 157 11.07 -6.56 14.95
N GLN A 158 10.99 -5.46 15.69
CA GLN A 158 12.17 -4.67 15.99
C GLN A 158 13.10 -5.57 16.78
N GLU A 159 14.17 -6.01 16.15
CA GLU A 159 15.30 -6.59 16.83
C GLU A 159 15.75 -5.54 17.83
N ASN A 160 15.59 -5.84 19.13
CA ASN A 160 16.06 -4.97 20.18
C ASN A 160 17.57 -4.76 19.96
N GLU A 161 17.95 -3.55 19.66
CA GLU A 161 19.32 -3.06 19.41
C GLU A 161 20.23 -3.17 20.64
N SER A 162 19.83 -3.97 21.62
CA SER A 162 20.55 -4.22 22.89
C SER A 162 21.44 -5.47 22.89
N ALA A 163 21.44 -6.27 21.80
CA ALA A 163 22.39 -7.34 21.61
C ALA A 163 23.33 -6.96 20.47
N GLY A 164 24.46 -6.38 20.81
CA GLY A 164 25.57 -6.10 19.88
C GLY A 164 26.13 -7.38 19.27
N LEU A 165 25.51 -7.85 18.18
CA LEU A 165 26.01 -8.96 17.39
C LEU A 165 25.92 -8.59 15.91
N SER A 166 27.05 -8.66 15.23
CA SER A 166 27.24 -8.45 13.80
C SER A 166 26.17 -9.13 12.96
N ILE A 167 25.49 -8.36 12.10
CA ILE A 167 24.49 -8.84 11.15
C ILE A 167 25.19 -9.63 10.05
N PRO A 168 24.91 -10.92 9.85
CA PRO A 168 25.24 -11.59 8.59
C PRO A 168 24.35 -11.06 7.49
N ASP A 169 24.92 -10.88 6.31
CA ASP A 169 24.29 -10.47 5.05
C ASP A 169 22.95 -11.22 4.85
N PRO A 170 21.87 -10.54 4.40
CA PRO A 170 20.55 -11.15 4.31
C PRO A 170 20.54 -12.29 3.29
N ALA A 171 20.55 -13.50 3.80
CA ALA A 171 20.23 -14.68 3.00
C ALA A 171 18.78 -14.57 2.49
N PRO A 172 18.47 -15.09 1.30
CA PRO A 172 17.14 -14.99 0.69
C PRO A 172 16.07 -15.49 1.67
N VAL A 173 15.08 -14.65 1.91
CA VAL A 173 14.01 -14.87 2.88
C VAL A 173 13.08 -15.98 2.39
N ALA A 174 13.19 -17.18 2.95
CA ALA A 174 12.21 -18.23 2.70
C ALA A 174 10.92 -17.91 3.48
N ILE A 175 9.88 -17.49 2.79
CA ILE A 175 8.55 -17.28 3.36
C ILE A 175 7.90 -18.66 3.54
N VAL A 176 7.99 -19.21 4.74
CA VAL A 176 7.28 -20.45 5.11
C VAL A 176 5.83 -20.10 5.41
N ALA A 177 4.90 -20.64 4.62
CA ALA A 177 3.47 -20.62 4.94
C ALA A 177 3.24 -21.30 6.31
N PRO A 178 2.26 -20.85 7.12
CA PRO A 178 1.96 -21.52 8.38
C PRO A 178 1.67 -22.99 8.13
N HIS A 179 2.43 -23.84 8.80
CA HIS A 179 2.27 -25.30 8.78
C HIS A 179 0.85 -25.64 9.19
N ASP A 180 0.10 -26.25 8.28
CA ASP A 180 -1.24 -26.77 8.52
C ASP A 180 -1.10 -27.87 9.59
N ARG A 181 -1.61 -27.63 10.77
CA ARG A 181 -1.66 -28.63 11.81
C ARG A 181 -2.70 -29.68 11.42
N GLY A 182 -2.22 -30.83 11.05
CA GLY A 182 -2.96 -32.08 11.18
C GLY A 182 -3.61 -32.61 9.91
N TYR A 183 -2.86 -33.35 9.17
CA TYR A 183 -3.28 -34.64 8.68
C TYR A 183 -2.05 -35.55 8.78
N ASP A 184 -2.00 -36.33 9.86
CA ASP A 184 -1.14 -37.50 9.94
C ASP A 184 -1.58 -38.44 8.81
N GLU A 185 -0.79 -38.49 7.75
CA GLU A 185 -0.94 -39.55 6.75
C GLU A 185 -0.66 -40.87 7.43
N PRO A 186 -1.59 -41.85 7.42
CA PRO A 186 -1.35 -43.13 8.07
C PRO A 186 -0.14 -43.79 7.41
N ALA A 187 0.85 -44.15 8.21
CA ALA A 187 2.03 -44.89 7.81
C ALA A 187 1.57 -46.13 7.01
N VAL A 188 1.88 -46.14 5.73
CA VAL A 188 1.68 -47.31 4.85
C VAL A 188 2.69 -48.37 5.31
N ASP A 189 2.17 -49.46 5.87
CA ASP A 189 2.93 -50.60 6.35
C ASP A 189 3.74 -51.22 5.19
N PRO A 190 5.09 -51.26 5.26
CA PRO A 190 5.91 -51.76 4.14
C PRO A 190 5.78 -53.27 3.89
N LEU A 191 4.92 -53.98 4.63
CA LEU A 191 4.75 -55.44 4.52
C LEU A 191 3.71 -55.87 3.46
N LEU A 192 3.00 -54.94 2.79
CA LEU A 192 1.98 -55.28 1.76
C LEU A 192 2.49 -55.11 0.29
N ALA A 193 3.76 -54.85 0.09
CA ALA A 193 4.34 -54.71 -1.27
C ALA A 193 5.06 -55.95 -1.78
N ALA A 194 4.85 -57.13 -1.14
CA ALA A 194 5.47 -58.38 -1.56
C ALA A 194 4.45 -59.53 -1.60
N THR A 195 3.48 -59.45 -2.53
CA THR A 195 2.79 -60.61 -3.11
C THR A 195 2.25 -60.23 -4.51
#